data_dc02ad58f73c5d7d0e1379318374c6fe
#
_entry.id   dc02ad58f73c5d7d0e1379318374c6fe
#
_cell.length_a   1.000
_cell.length_b   1.000
_cell.length_c   1.000
_cell.angle_alpha   90.00
_cell.angle_beta   90.00
_cell.angle_gamma   90.00
#
_symmetry.space_group_name_H-M   'P 1'
#
loop_
_entity.id
_entity.type
_entity.pdbx_description
1 polymer ?
#
loop_
_entity_poly.entity_id
_entity_poly.type
_entity_poly.pdbx_seq_one_letter_code
_entity_poly.pdbx_strand_id
1 'polypeptide(L)'
;MGLIFWIELPYHGNGLPRFEDTARYNETMDTKLQLEVALKEAMKAGDDVRKRTVRMVLAAIRQVEIDKQIKLDETAVLSIIQKEIKTRKEAVEEARSASRPDIVAATEAEIAVLQVYLPAAMNAEELKSLAETAITEAGATSPTDMGKVMKLLMPRVAGRAPGDQISATVRQLLQK
;
A
#
# COMPACT_ATOMS: atom_id res chain seq x y z
N MET A 1 2.04 17.69 36.73
CA MET A 1 1.34 16.45 37.17
C MET A 1 0.53 15.95 35.99
N GLY A 2 1.11 15.10 35.17
CA GLY A 2 0.49 14.53 33.98
C GLY A 2 0.12 13.08 34.27
N LEU A 3 -1.18 12.81 34.25
CA LEU A 3 -1.74 11.46 34.38
C LEU A 3 -1.53 10.71 33.07
N ILE A 4 -0.64 9.74 33.12
CA ILE A 4 -0.47 8.73 32.07
C ILE A 4 -1.65 7.76 32.21
N PHE A 5 -2.60 7.85 31.27
CA PHE A 5 -3.66 6.85 31.16
C PHE A 5 -3.05 5.56 30.59
N TRP A 6 -2.77 4.60 31.46
CA TRP A 6 -2.59 3.21 31.08
C TRP A 6 -3.94 2.66 30.68
N ILE A 7 -4.16 2.42 29.38
CA ILE A 7 -5.29 1.60 28.95
C ILE A 7 -4.89 0.16 29.24
N GLU A 8 -5.42 -0.39 30.34
CA GLU A 8 -5.37 -1.81 30.62
C GLU A 8 -6.17 -2.54 29.53
N LEU A 9 -5.47 -3.24 28.66
CA LEU A 9 -6.07 -4.23 27.77
C LEU A 9 -6.53 -5.42 28.63
N PRO A 10 -7.78 -5.87 28.54
CA PRO A 10 -8.23 -7.05 29.23
C PRO A 10 -7.60 -8.29 28.61
N TYR A 11 -6.48 -8.71 29.14
CA TYR A 11 -5.86 -9.99 28.82
C TYR A 11 -6.60 -11.10 29.53
N HIS A 12 -7.58 -11.70 28.87
CA HIS A 12 -8.23 -12.93 29.34
C HIS A 12 -7.75 -14.10 28.49
N GLY A 13 -7.08 -14.99 29.18
CA GLY A 13 -6.49 -16.28 28.84
C GLY A 13 -6.88 -17.00 27.55
N ASN A 14 -5.88 -17.62 26.92
CA ASN A 14 -5.98 -18.72 25.94
C ASN A 14 -7.02 -18.61 24.82
N GLY A 15 -6.96 -17.56 24.02
CA GLY A 15 -7.73 -17.47 22.79
C GLY A 15 -7.07 -16.50 21.84
N LEU A 16 -6.78 -16.96 20.62
CA LEU A 16 -6.48 -16.06 19.50
C LEU A 16 -7.61 -15.03 19.41
N PRO A 17 -7.32 -13.74 19.12
CA PRO A 17 -8.36 -12.74 18.94
C PRO A 17 -9.38 -13.23 17.92
N ARG A 18 -10.67 -13.07 18.21
CA ARG A 18 -11.74 -13.44 17.27
C ARG A 18 -11.56 -12.65 15.99
N PHE A 19 -11.98 -13.21 14.86
CA PHE A 19 -11.87 -12.62 13.53
C PHE A 19 -12.39 -11.16 13.46
N GLU A 20 -13.37 -10.82 14.30
CA GLU A 20 -13.93 -9.46 14.45
C GLU A 20 -12.99 -8.48 15.15
N ASP A 21 -12.15 -8.97 16.08
CA ASP A 21 -11.14 -8.13 16.77
C ASP A 21 -9.93 -7.86 15.90
N THR A 22 -9.57 -8.79 15.00
CA THR A 22 -8.48 -8.59 14.02
C THR A 22 -8.80 -7.53 12.99
N ALA A 23 -10.04 -7.38 12.56
CA ALA A 23 -10.45 -6.32 11.63
C ALA A 23 -10.29 -4.92 12.26
N ARG A 24 -10.75 -4.74 13.51
CA ARG A 24 -10.59 -3.48 14.26
C ARG A 24 -9.14 -3.17 14.61
N TYR A 25 -8.35 -4.20 14.90
CA TYR A 25 -6.93 -4.05 15.20
C TYR A 25 -6.14 -3.61 13.97
N ASN A 26 -6.53 -4.08 12.79
CA ASN A 26 -5.90 -3.68 11.52
C ASN A 26 -6.23 -2.23 11.09
N GLU A 27 -7.38 -1.67 11.48
CA GLU A 27 -7.76 -0.29 11.15
C GLU A 27 -6.92 0.77 11.89
N THR A 28 -6.23 0.41 12.98
CA THR A 28 -5.44 1.34 13.81
C THR A 28 -3.94 1.11 13.73
N MET A 29 -3.49 0.03 13.12
CA MET A 29 -2.07 -0.31 12.99
C MET A 29 -1.49 0.20 11.68
N ASP A 30 -0.30 0.83 11.77
CA ASP A 30 0.56 1.13 10.64
C ASP A 30 0.79 -0.13 9.77
N THR A 31 0.61 -0.02 8.45
CA THR A 31 0.75 -1.13 7.49
C THR A 31 2.10 -1.84 7.61
N LYS A 32 3.18 -1.12 7.93
CA LYS A 32 4.48 -1.74 8.16
C LYS A 32 4.45 -2.70 9.36
N LEU A 33 3.80 -2.31 10.45
CA LEU A 33 3.65 -3.18 11.61
C LEU A 33 2.75 -4.40 11.30
N GLN A 34 1.68 -4.21 10.52
CA GLN A 34 0.84 -5.32 10.03
C GLN A 34 1.66 -6.33 9.23
N LEU A 35 2.56 -5.87 8.35
CA LEU A 35 3.47 -6.73 7.59
C LEU A 35 4.44 -7.49 8.50
N GLU A 36 4.97 -6.85 9.56
CA GLU A 36 5.87 -7.51 10.52
C GLU A 36 5.15 -8.62 11.31
N VAL A 37 3.91 -8.36 11.73
CA VAL A 37 3.06 -9.36 12.39
C VAL A 37 2.75 -10.51 11.44
N ALA A 38 2.34 -10.19 10.21
CA ALA A 38 2.04 -11.19 9.17
C ALA A 38 3.25 -12.07 8.83
N LEU A 39 4.45 -11.53 8.83
CA LEU A 39 5.67 -12.33 8.64
C LEU A 39 5.85 -13.35 9.76
N LYS A 40 5.66 -12.93 11.02
CA LYS A 40 5.76 -13.84 12.19
C LYS A 40 4.72 -14.96 12.13
N GLU A 41 3.48 -14.61 11.75
CA GLU A 41 2.37 -15.58 11.59
C GLU A 41 2.66 -16.57 10.46
N ALA A 42 3.09 -16.09 9.27
CA ALA A 42 3.43 -16.94 8.14
C ALA A 42 4.58 -17.91 8.47
N MET A 43 5.57 -17.45 9.26
CA MET A 43 6.66 -18.31 9.75
C MET A 43 6.14 -19.40 10.69
N LYS A 44 5.20 -19.11 11.57
CA LYS A 44 4.60 -20.08 12.49
C LYS A 44 3.71 -21.08 11.77
N ALA A 45 2.97 -20.61 10.77
CA ALA A 45 2.05 -21.44 9.98
C ALA A 45 2.75 -22.28 8.89
N GLY A 46 4.05 -22.02 8.60
CA GLY A 46 4.74 -22.66 7.49
C GLY A 46 4.25 -22.19 6.11
N ASP A 47 3.61 -21.02 6.04
CA ASP A 47 3.13 -20.43 4.78
C ASP A 47 4.31 -19.78 4.03
N ASP A 48 4.93 -20.55 3.16
CA ASP A 48 6.14 -20.13 2.43
C ASP A 48 5.87 -19.00 1.43
N VAL A 49 4.69 -18.95 0.81
CA VAL A 49 4.31 -17.89 -0.14
C VAL A 49 4.18 -16.58 0.61
N ARG A 50 3.34 -16.53 1.63
CA ARG A 50 3.12 -15.32 2.45
C ARG A 50 4.43 -14.86 3.11
N LYS A 51 5.20 -15.79 3.68
CA LYS A 51 6.49 -15.51 4.32
C LYS A 51 7.48 -14.84 3.36
N ARG A 52 7.67 -15.42 2.14
CA ARG A 52 8.59 -14.89 1.13
C ARG A 52 8.13 -13.52 0.64
N THR A 53 6.87 -13.40 0.27
CA THR A 53 6.29 -12.17 -0.28
C THR A 53 6.38 -11.00 0.71
N VAL A 54 5.93 -11.21 1.95
CA VAL A 54 5.98 -10.16 2.98
C VAL A 54 7.42 -9.78 3.34
N ARG A 55 8.35 -10.75 3.40
CA ARG A 55 9.76 -10.47 3.65
C ARG A 55 10.38 -9.58 2.57
N MET A 56 10.05 -9.82 1.30
CA MET A 56 10.54 -9.00 0.18
C MET A 56 10.03 -7.55 0.29
N VAL A 57 8.76 -7.35 0.60
CA VAL A 57 8.21 -6.00 0.78
C VAL A 57 8.84 -5.28 1.97
N LEU A 58 8.99 -5.96 3.11
CA LEU A 58 9.69 -5.37 4.28
C LEU A 58 11.14 -5.01 3.95
N ALA A 59 11.83 -5.82 3.14
CA ALA A 59 13.19 -5.50 2.68
C ALA A 59 13.20 -4.26 1.77
N ALA A 60 12.23 -4.14 0.85
CA ALA A 60 12.09 -2.95 -0.01
C ALA A 60 11.81 -1.68 0.80
N ILE A 61 10.92 -1.75 1.81
CA ILE A 61 10.64 -0.64 2.73
C ILE A 61 11.93 -0.23 3.46
N ARG A 62 12.63 -1.20 4.05
CA ARG A 62 13.88 -0.95 4.79
C ARG A 62 14.96 -0.35 3.90
N GLN A 63 15.08 -0.80 2.65
CA GLN A 63 16.05 -0.25 1.71
C GLN A 63 15.80 1.25 1.46
N VAL A 64 14.55 1.64 1.22
CA VAL A 64 14.20 3.05 1.01
C VAL A 64 14.43 3.89 2.28
N GLU A 65 14.15 3.33 3.47
CA GLU A 65 14.43 4.01 4.75
C GLU A 65 15.92 4.26 4.97
N ILE A 66 16.77 3.28 4.61
CA ILE A 66 18.23 3.40 4.71
C ILE A 66 18.74 4.42 3.70
N ASP A 67 18.32 4.32 2.44
CA ASP A 67 18.80 5.20 1.37
C ASP A 67 18.46 6.67 1.63
N LYS A 68 17.27 6.92 2.19
CA LYS A 68 16.80 8.27 2.51
C LYS A 68 17.11 8.73 3.93
N GLN A 69 17.58 7.83 4.80
CA GLN A 69 17.83 8.07 6.23
C GLN A 69 16.60 8.62 6.98
N ILE A 70 15.40 8.15 6.62
CA ILE A 70 14.11 8.55 7.23
C ILE A 70 13.28 7.31 7.57
N LYS A 71 12.33 7.47 8.47
CA LYS A 71 11.20 6.53 8.59
C LYS A 71 10.15 6.90 7.55
N LEU A 72 9.64 5.89 6.85
CA LEU A 72 8.59 6.10 5.89
C LEU A 72 7.24 6.29 6.59
N ASP A 73 6.44 7.23 6.07
CA ASP A 73 5.05 7.37 6.44
C ASP A 73 4.17 6.31 5.75
N GLU A 74 2.93 6.21 6.19
CA GLU A 74 1.94 5.25 5.67
C GLU A 74 1.78 5.34 4.15
N THR A 75 1.69 6.56 3.62
CA THR A 75 1.53 6.81 2.17
C THR A 75 2.71 6.25 1.37
N ALA A 76 3.93 6.43 1.86
CA ALA A 76 5.12 5.91 1.22
C ALA A 76 5.18 4.37 1.30
N VAL A 77 4.79 3.78 2.42
CA VAL A 77 4.70 2.31 2.58
C VAL A 77 3.69 1.74 1.59
N LEU A 78 2.48 2.29 1.52
CA LEU A 78 1.45 1.86 0.57
C LEU A 78 1.91 2.01 -0.89
N SER A 79 2.65 3.07 -1.21
CA SER A 79 3.22 3.28 -2.56
C SER A 79 4.24 2.19 -2.92
N ILE A 80 5.04 1.73 -1.95
CA ILE A 80 5.98 0.61 -2.17
C ILE A 80 5.20 -0.68 -2.44
N ILE A 81 4.16 -0.98 -1.64
CA ILE A 81 3.32 -2.17 -1.86
C ILE A 81 2.68 -2.13 -3.25
N GLN A 82 2.16 -0.98 -3.68
CA GLN A 82 1.59 -0.81 -5.02
C GLN A 82 2.62 -1.06 -6.12
N LYS A 83 3.84 -0.56 -5.97
CA LYS A 83 4.93 -0.79 -6.91
C LYS A 83 5.27 -2.28 -7.00
N GLU A 84 5.35 -2.96 -5.86
CA GLU A 84 5.61 -4.40 -5.80
C GLU A 84 4.50 -5.22 -6.50
N ILE A 85 3.24 -4.83 -6.32
CA ILE A 85 2.11 -5.45 -7.03
C ILE A 85 2.19 -5.18 -8.54
N LYS A 86 2.53 -3.95 -8.95
CA LYS A 86 2.67 -3.59 -10.37
C LYS A 86 3.74 -4.45 -11.05
N THR A 87 4.93 -4.54 -10.47
CA THR A 87 6.03 -5.36 -11.00
C THR A 87 5.60 -6.83 -11.16
N ARG A 88 4.82 -7.36 -10.19
CA ARG A 88 4.29 -8.72 -10.27
C ARG A 88 3.24 -8.88 -11.36
N LYS A 89 2.38 -7.90 -11.57
CA LYS A 89 1.41 -7.90 -12.68
C LYS A 89 2.12 -7.91 -14.03
N GLU A 90 3.19 -7.12 -14.18
CA GLU A 90 4.03 -7.13 -15.39
C GLU A 90 4.65 -8.52 -15.61
N ALA A 91 5.20 -9.14 -14.56
CA ALA A 91 5.73 -10.50 -14.63
C ALA A 91 4.66 -11.56 -14.98
N VAL A 92 3.41 -11.38 -14.51
CA VAL A 92 2.28 -12.24 -14.91
C VAL A 92 2.01 -12.13 -16.41
N GLU A 93 1.99 -10.94 -16.99
CA GLU A 93 1.76 -10.74 -18.43
C GLU A 93 2.90 -11.34 -19.26
N GLU A 94 4.14 -11.18 -18.83
CA GLU A 94 5.30 -11.82 -19.46
C GLU A 94 5.20 -13.35 -19.40
N ALA A 95 4.84 -13.91 -18.24
CA ALA A 95 4.69 -15.36 -18.07
C ALA A 95 3.53 -15.93 -18.89
N ARG A 96 2.43 -15.17 -19.04
CA ARG A 96 1.32 -15.53 -19.94
C ARG A 96 1.77 -15.57 -21.38
N SER A 97 2.51 -14.58 -21.84
CA SER A 97 3.08 -14.50 -23.18
C SER A 97 4.07 -15.66 -23.45
N ALA A 98 4.78 -16.09 -22.43
CA ALA A 98 5.71 -17.23 -22.49
C ALA A 98 5.03 -18.59 -22.26
N SER A 99 3.70 -18.66 -22.15
CA SER A 99 2.94 -19.88 -21.88
C SER A 99 3.39 -20.65 -20.63
N ARG A 100 3.69 -19.91 -19.54
CA ARG A 100 4.15 -20.43 -18.26
C ARG A 100 3.07 -20.29 -17.18
N PRO A 101 2.01 -21.12 -17.20
CA PRO A 101 0.91 -21.05 -16.24
C PRO A 101 1.35 -21.32 -14.78
N ASP A 102 2.42 -22.04 -14.58
CA ASP A 102 3.05 -22.27 -13.28
C ASP A 102 3.53 -20.98 -12.63
N ILE A 103 4.22 -20.12 -13.40
CA ILE A 103 4.69 -18.80 -12.93
C ILE A 103 3.51 -17.85 -12.72
N VAL A 104 2.52 -17.87 -13.61
CA VAL A 104 1.31 -17.06 -13.49
C VAL A 104 0.63 -17.33 -12.15
N ALA A 105 0.31 -18.60 -11.85
CA ALA A 105 -0.38 -18.98 -10.61
C ALA A 105 0.42 -18.60 -9.35
N ALA A 106 1.73 -18.83 -9.37
CA ALA A 106 2.60 -18.50 -8.25
C ALA A 106 2.65 -16.99 -8.01
N THR A 107 2.76 -16.19 -9.07
CA THR A 107 2.86 -14.72 -8.96
C THR A 107 1.51 -14.09 -8.60
N GLU A 108 0.40 -14.63 -9.10
CA GLU A 108 -0.95 -14.19 -8.70
C GLU A 108 -1.22 -14.46 -7.21
N ALA A 109 -0.74 -15.58 -6.67
CA ALA A 109 -0.81 -15.85 -5.23
C ALA A 109 -0.02 -14.80 -4.41
N GLU A 110 1.16 -14.38 -4.87
CA GLU A 110 1.92 -13.30 -4.23
C GLU A 110 1.19 -11.95 -4.29
N ILE A 111 0.54 -11.64 -5.42
CA ILE A 111 -0.28 -10.42 -5.55
C ILE A 111 -1.43 -10.45 -4.54
N ALA A 112 -2.13 -11.57 -4.41
CA ALA A 112 -3.23 -11.72 -3.46
C ALA A 112 -2.78 -11.47 -2.00
N VAL A 113 -1.59 -11.93 -1.62
CA VAL A 113 -0.99 -11.66 -0.31
C VAL A 113 -0.81 -10.16 -0.06
N LEU A 114 -0.42 -9.39 -1.07
CA LEU A 114 -0.14 -7.95 -0.92
C LEU A 114 -1.41 -7.08 -0.99
N GLN A 115 -2.40 -7.49 -1.76
CA GLN A 115 -3.62 -6.72 -1.95
C GLN A 115 -4.40 -6.47 -0.66
N VAL A 116 -4.30 -7.37 0.32
CA VAL A 116 -5.00 -7.23 1.61
C VAL A 116 -4.50 -6.05 2.46
N TYR A 117 -3.30 -5.55 2.16
CA TYR A 117 -2.69 -4.40 2.86
C TYR A 117 -3.01 -3.07 2.20
N LEU A 118 -3.62 -3.06 1.03
CA LEU A 118 -4.04 -1.83 0.37
C LEU A 118 -5.47 -1.46 0.77
N PRO A 119 -5.75 -0.18 0.99
CA PRO A 119 -7.11 0.28 1.18
C PRO A 119 -7.95 0.04 -0.09
N ALA A 120 -9.28 0.08 0.05
CA ALA A 120 -10.19 -0.08 -1.07
C ALA A 120 -9.83 0.86 -2.23
N ALA A 121 -9.74 0.30 -3.44
CA ALA A 121 -9.36 1.06 -4.61
C ALA A 121 -10.34 2.22 -4.86
N MET A 122 -9.80 3.37 -5.23
CA MET A 122 -10.55 4.55 -5.63
C MET A 122 -11.08 4.34 -7.05
N ASN A 123 -12.32 4.73 -7.31
CA ASN A 123 -12.84 4.71 -8.67
C ASN A 123 -12.33 5.92 -9.48
N ALA A 124 -12.47 5.86 -10.81
CA ALA A 124 -11.93 6.87 -11.71
C ALA A 124 -12.58 8.26 -11.51
N GLU A 125 -13.86 8.32 -11.16
CA GLU A 125 -14.58 9.57 -10.93
C GLU A 125 -14.14 10.25 -9.62
N GLU A 126 -13.97 9.47 -8.56
CA GLU A 126 -13.45 9.93 -7.27
C GLU A 126 -12.02 10.47 -7.43
N LEU A 127 -11.15 9.74 -8.14
CA LEU A 127 -9.79 10.19 -8.42
C LEU A 127 -9.78 11.48 -9.24
N LYS A 128 -10.63 11.58 -10.27
CA LYS A 128 -10.76 12.78 -11.09
C LYS A 128 -11.18 14.00 -10.26
N SER A 129 -12.22 13.84 -9.43
CA SER A 129 -12.72 14.91 -8.56
C SER A 129 -11.64 15.41 -7.58
N LEU A 130 -10.90 14.49 -6.96
CA LEU A 130 -9.78 14.85 -6.09
C LEU A 130 -8.65 15.56 -6.84
N ALA A 131 -8.35 15.12 -8.08
CA ALA A 131 -7.34 15.74 -8.91
C ALA A 131 -7.75 17.17 -9.33
N GLU A 132 -9.00 17.39 -9.73
CA GLU A 132 -9.54 18.71 -10.07
C GLU A 132 -9.46 19.68 -8.85
N THR A 133 -9.80 19.18 -7.66
CA THR A 133 -9.65 19.95 -6.42
C THR A 133 -8.19 20.32 -6.16
N ALA A 134 -7.28 19.36 -6.27
CA ALA A 134 -5.85 19.58 -6.06
C ALA A 134 -5.22 20.53 -7.10
N ILE A 135 -5.67 20.49 -8.36
CA ILE A 135 -5.27 21.42 -9.42
C ILE A 135 -5.69 22.84 -9.09
N THR A 136 -6.95 23.02 -8.67
CA THR A 136 -7.48 24.34 -8.27
C THR A 136 -6.73 24.92 -7.07
N GLU A 137 -6.51 24.13 -6.03
CA GLU A 137 -5.79 24.54 -4.83
C GLU A 137 -4.30 24.85 -5.10
N ALA A 138 -3.67 24.09 -6.01
CA ALA A 138 -2.29 24.34 -6.44
C ALA A 138 -2.15 25.57 -7.33
N GLY A 139 -3.27 26.13 -7.84
CA GLY A 139 -3.25 27.16 -8.87
C GLY A 139 -2.54 26.70 -10.14
N ALA A 140 -2.61 25.39 -10.46
CA ALA A 140 -1.92 24.80 -11.58
C ALA A 140 -2.66 25.06 -12.89
N THR A 141 -1.96 25.59 -13.89
CA THR A 141 -2.53 25.93 -15.20
C THR A 141 -1.85 25.20 -16.36
N SER A 142 -0.77 24.47 -16.08
CA SER A 142 0.01 23.79 -17.10
C SER A 142 0.62 22.49 -16.59
N PRO A 143 1.04 21.57 -17.50
CA PRO A 143 1.73 20.34 -17.12
C PRO A 143 3.03 20.54 -16.33
N THR A 144 3.65 21.72 -16.38
CA THR A 144 4.85 22.04 -15.60
C THR A 144 4.55 22.15 -14.10
N ASP A 145 3.30 22.41 -13.73
CA ASP A 145 2.84 22.49 -12.34
C ASP A 145 2.49 21.14 -11.72
N MET A 146 2.62 20.04 -12.48
CA MET A 146 2.29 18.68 -12.04
C MET A 146 2.90 18.35 -10.66
N GLY A 147 4.13 18.75 -10.39
CA GLY A 147 4.80 18.49 -9.10
C GLY A 147 4.07 19.12 -7.92
N LYS A 148 3.50 20.34 -8.08
CA LYS A 148 2.71 21.01 -7.04
C LYS A 148 1.41 20.26 -6.77
N VAL A 149 0.70 19.87 -7.85
CA VAL A 149 -0.54 19.10 -7.77
C VAL A 149 -0.30 17.75 -7.10
N MET A 150 0.72 17.01 -7.53
CA MET A 150 1.06 15.69 -6.96
C MET A 150 1.37 15.77 -5.46
N LYS A 151 2.05 16.82 -5.01
CA LYS A 151 2.35 17.02 -3.58
C LYS A 151 1.09 17.16 -2.72
N LEU A 152 0.02 17.76 -3.24
CA LEU A 152 -1.27 17.91 -2.56
C LEU A 152 -2.16 16.67 -2.71
N LEU A 153 -2.09 16.02 -3.87
CA LEU A 153 -2.98 14.92 -4.23
C LEU A 153 -2.55 13.58 -3.59
N MET A 154 -1.26 13.27 -3.56
CA MET A 154 -0.77 11.98 -3.06
C MET A 154 -1.22 11.64 -1.63
N PRO A 155 -1.16 12.56 -0.65
CA PRO A 155 -1.67 12.30 0.69
C PRO A 155 -3.18 12.03 0.74
N ARG A 156 -3.95 12.65 -0.16
CA ARG A 156 -5.42 12.50 -0.23
C ARG A 156 -5.84 11.18 -0.85
N VAL A 157 -5.08 10.73 -1.85
CA VAL A 157 -5.30 9.40 -2.47
C VAL A 157 -4.95 8.29 -1.48
N ALA A 158 -3.97 8.50 -0.60
CA ALA A 158 -3.60 7.61 0.49
C ALA A 158 -3.48 6.13 0.08
N GLY A 159 -2.80 5.85 -1.04
CA GLY A 159 -2.61 4.48 -1.53
C GLY A 159 -3.84 3.82 -2.19
N ARG A 160 -4.95 4.53 -2.41
CA ARG A 160 -6.18 4.00 -3.04
C ARG A 160 -6.13 3.96 -4.57
N ALA A 161 -5.12 4.57 -5.19
CA ALA A 161 -4.88 4.50 -6.62
C ALA A 161 -3.38 4.39 -6.94
N PRO A 162 -2.99 3.69 -8.03
CA PRO A 162 -1.60 3.59 -8.45
C PRO A 162 -1.06 4.93 -8.94
N GLY A 163 0.23 5.20 -8.69
CA GLY A 163 0.85 6.48 -9.01
C GLY A 163 0.86 6.84 -10.51
N ASP A 164 0.91 5.84 -11.39
CA ASP A 164 0.79 6.02 -12.84
C ASP A 164 -0.62 6.45 -13.26
N GLN A 165 -1.67 5.87 -12.65
CA GLN A 165 -3.04 6.30 -12.87
C GLN A 165 -3.27 7.73 -12.37
N ILE A 166 -2.75 8.07 -11.18
CA ILE A 166 -2.84 9.42 -10.62
C ILE A 166 -2.18 10.43 -11.57
N SER A 167 -0.94 10.17 -11.99
CA SER A 167 -0.20 11.06 -12.87
C SER A 167 -0.81 11.18 -14.27
N ALA A 168 -1.39 10.11 -14.81
CA ALA A 168 -2.12 10.15 -16.07
C ALA A 168 -3.37 11.03 -15.96
N THR A 169 -4.16 10.89 -14.89
CA THR A 169 -5.37 11.69 -14.64
C THR A 169 -5.02 13.19 -14.52
N VAL A 170 -4.02 13.53 -13.70
CA VAL A 170 -3.58 14.93 -13.54
C VAL A 170 -3.09 15.52 -14.86
N ARG A 171 -2.30 14.77 -15.62
CA ARG A 171 -1.80 15.22 -16.94
C ARG A 171 -2.94 15.49 -17.91
N GLN A 172 -3.93 14.62 -17.97
CA GLN A 172 -5.10 14.79 -18.82
C GLN A 172 -5.92 16.03 -18.47
N LEU A 173 -6.03 16.34 -17.17
CA LEU A 173 -6.76 17.52 -16.69
C LEU A 173 -6.00 18.83 -16.94
N LEU A 174 -4.67 18.82 -16.88
CA LEU A 174 -3.81 19.99 -17.12
C LEU A 174 -3.58 20.27 -18.62
N GLN A 175 -3.96 19.35 -19.51
CA GLN A 175 -3.86 19.52 -20.98
C GLN A 175 -5.15 20.08 -21.62
N LYS A 176 -6.21 20.30 -20.82
CA LYS A 176 -7.45 20.93 -21.25
C LYS A 176 -7.35 22.46 -21.14
#